data_031a182488240a4901bc9c9d3f775c7a
#
_entry.id   031a182488240a4901bc9c9d3f775c7a
#
_cell.length_a   1.000
_cell.length_b   1.000
_cell.length_c   1.000
_cell.angle_alpha   90.00
_cell.angle_beta   90.00
_cell.angle_gamma   90.00
#
_symmetry.space_group_name_H-M   'P 1'
#
loop_
_entity.id
_entity.type
_entity.pdbx_description
1 polymer ?
#
loop_
_entity_poly.entity_id
_entity_poly.type
_entity_poly.pdbx_seq_one_letter_code
_entity_poly.pdbx_strand_id
1 'polypeptide(L)'
;MQLSDFEKFQNLVAMFFERARERGDAPFLSAKHDGAWRAITWREAADRVCLMAEALRGLGLKDGDRVALVSENRPEWCLADLAIMAAGLVTVPTYITNTERDHLHILENSGARAIIVSNAKLARPLLAAALRAPCAEHVIGIEPLRQAQSGTLTFHDWDGLLAGKAKNGAGAARAAVEARIAGIGRADTACIIYTSGTGGAPRGVMQHHGAILCNVDGAAHILANDFGWDEEVFLSFLPLSHAYEHTGGQYLPIGMGAQIFYAEGLEKLASNIEEVRPTLMVVVPRLFEVLRARIMKQVEKQGRVANYLMGRALAIGERQARGRHRLLDRPMDFLLEKSLRPKIRLRFGGRIKAMVSGGAPLNPDVGVFFESMGLTMLQGYGQTEAGPVISCNRPAAGIKMDTVGPPMKGVEVRIAEDGEILVRGELVMHGYWHNPAETARAIQDGWLHTGDIGHLDANGRIVITDRKKDMIVNDKGDNVSPQKVEGMLTLQPEIAQAMVSGDKRPYLVGLIVPDAEWAVEWAREQDEKFDLATLQGLPAFRNAIREAVDRVNGDLSVIEKVRQFTFADEAFSIENGEMTPSLKIRRHKIRERYGARIDALYKA
;
A
#
# COMPACT_ATOMS: atom_id res chain seq x y z
N MET A 1 7.53 -22.16 16.82
CA MET A 1 6.11 -21.81 16.77
C MET A 1 5.48 -22.65 15.66
N GLN A 2 4.37 -23.34 15.90
CA GLN A 2 3.68 -24.09 14.83
C GLN A 2 2.78 -23.13 14.05
N LEU A 3 2.59 -23.35 12.75
CA LEU A 3 1.55 -22.69 11.96
C LEU A 3 0.23 -22.86 12.71
N SER A 4 -0.32 -21.75 13.23
CA SER A 4 -1.64 -21.83 13.83
C SER A 4 -2.65 -22.03 12.71
N ASP A 5 -3.62 -22.86 12.98
CA ASP A 5 -4.76 -23.05 12.10
C ASP A 5 -5.65 -21.79 12.17
N PHE A 6 -5.51 -20.91 11.17
CA PHE A 6 -6.30 -19.66 11.12
C PHE A 6 -7.79 -19.91 10.84
N GLU A 7 -8.14 -21.10 10.35
CA GLU A 7 -9.54 -21.48 10.10
C GLU A 7 -10.34 -21.58 11.41
N LYS A 8 -9.68 -21.81 12.55
CA LYS A 8 -10.33 -21.86 13.87
C LYS A 8 -10.87 -20.51 14.35
N PHE A 9 -10.29 -19.39 13.89
CA PHE A 9 -10.70 -18.07 14.34
C PHE A 9 -11.98 -17.63 13.65
N GLN A 10 -12.97 -17.24 14.47
CA GLN A 10 -14.24 -16.72 13.99
C GLN A 10 -14.17 -15.24 13.62
N ASN A 11 -13.24 -14.49 14.22
CA ASN A 11 -13.04 -13.07 13.94
C ASN A 11 -11.61 -12.63 14.27
N LEU A 12 -11.24 -11.45 13.80
CA LEU A 12 -9.91 -10.85 13.99
C LEU A 12 -9.60 -10.56 15.46
N VAL A 13 -10.61 -10.22 16.24
CA VAL A 13 -10.44 -9.88 17.65
C VAL A 13 -10.14 -11.13 18.47
N ALA A 14 -10.80 -12.26 18.18
CA ALA A 14 -10.51 -13.55 18.79
C ALA A 14 -9.06 -13.98 18.51
N MET A 15 -8.57 -13.80 17.27
CA MET A 15 -7.19 -14.04 16.91
C MET A 15 -6.23 -13.15 17.73
N PHE A 16 -6.51 -11.85 17.84
CA PHE A 16 -5.70 -10.93 18.64
C PHE A 16 -5.63 -11.36 20.12
N PHE A 17 -6.76 -11.67 20.77
CA PHE A 17 -6.76 -12.05 22.18
C PHE A 17 -6.07 -13.40 22.43
N GLU A 18 -6.12 -14.33 21.48
CA GLU A 18 -5.35 -15.57 21.61
C GLU A 18 -3.85 -15.28 21.56
N ARG A 19 -3.38 -14.46 20.62
CA ARG A 19 -1.97 -14.03 20.56
C ARG A 19 -1.55 -13.25 21.81
N ALA A 20 -2.40 -12.37 22.31
CA ALA A 20 -2.13 -11.64 23.55
C ALA A 20 -1.97 -12.57 24.77
N ARG A 21 -2.75 -13.66 24.86
CA ARG A 21 -2.57 -14.69 25.89
C ARG A 21 -1.27 -15.46 25.74
N GLU A 22 -0.89 -15.81 24.50
CA GLU A 22 0.35 -16.55 24.20
C GLU A 22 1.60 -15.71 24.44
N ARG A 23 1.57 -14.41 24.06
CA ARG A 23 2.74 -13.54 24.08
C ARG A 23 2.90 -12.75 25.39
N GLY A 24 1.85 -12.52 26.14
CA GLY A 24 1.88 -11.91 27.47
C GLY A 24 2.59 -10.55 27.50
N ASP A 25 3.69 -10.47 28.24
CA ASP A 25 4.47 -9.24 28.43
C ASP A 25 5.52 -8.99 27.33
N ALA A 26 5.52 -9.79 26.26
CA ALA A 26 6.37 -9.52 25.12
C ALA A 26 5.98 -8.19 24.44
N PRO A 27 6.94 -7.45 23.83
CA PRO A 27 6.65 -6.20 23.12
C PRO A 27 5.78 -6.46 21.89
N PHE A 28 4.80 -5.59 21.67
CA PHE A 28 3.86 -5.69 20.55
C PHE A 28 3.88 -4.46 19.64
N LEU A 29 3.45 -3.30 20.13
CA LEU A 29 3.36 -2.07 19.35
C LEU A 29 4.42 -1.09 19.80
N SER A 30 5.24 -0.61 18.89
CA SER A 30 6.36 0.29 19.20
C SER A 30 6.28 1.56 18.36
N ALA A 31 6.39 2.70 19.03
CA ALA A 31 6.55 4.02 18.40
C ALA A 31 7.66 4.80 19.05
N LYS A 32 8.20 5.79 18.34
CA LYS A 32 9.29 6.63 18.85
C LYS A 32 8.71 7.83 19.59
N HIS A 33 9.13 7.99 20.86
CA HIS A 33 8.79 9.13 21.70
C HIS A 33 10.09 9.73 22.23
N ASP A 34 10.29 11.03 22.06
CA ASP A 34 11.48 11.75 22.47
C ASP A 34 12.80 11.09 21.97
N GLY A 35 12.77 10.60 20.74
CA GLY A 35 13.93 9.93 20.10
C GLY A 35 14.18 8.49 20.52
N ALA A 36 13.39 7.90 21.42
CA ALA A 36 13.53 6.52 21.88
C ALA A 36 12.30 5.66 21.51
N TRP A 37 12.55 4.43 21.08
CA TRP A 37 11.50 3.45 20.83
C TRP A 37 10.87 3.00 22.15
N ARG A 38 9.55 3.14 22.27
CA ARG A 38 8.74 2.67 23.40
C ARG A 38 7.74 1.65 22.94
N ALA A 39 7.68 0.53 23.62
CA ALA A 39 6.80 -0.58 23.32
C ALA A 39 5.61 -0.64 24.29
N ILE A 40 4.45 -0.97 23.75
CA ILE A 40 3.28 -1.47 24.47
C ILE A 40 3.32 -2.99 24.37
N THR A 41 3.18 -3.71 25.48
CA THR A 41 3.15 -5.18 25.49
C THR A 41 1.83 -5.72 24.96
N TRP A 42 1.79 -7.00 24.58
CA TRP A 42 0.56 -7.69 24.17
C TRP A 42 -0.51 -7.63 25.26
N ARG A 43 -0.13 -7.84 26.53
CA ARG A 43 -1.03 -7.76 27.68
C ARG A 43 -1.62 -6.38 27.86
N GLU A 44 -0.78 -5.34 27.85
CA GLU A 44 -1.23 -3.94 27.96
C GLU A 44 -2.16 -3.55 26.80
N ALA A 45 -1.83 -3.99 25.57
CA ALA A 45 -2.68 -3.77 24.41
C ALA A 45 -4.06 -4.42 24.59
N ALA A 46 -4.11 -5.67 25.04
CA ALA A 46 -5.37 -6.38 25.30
C ALA A 46 -6.22 -5.68 26.36
N ASP A 47 -5.61 -5.19 27.43
CA ASP A 47 -6.32 -4.47 28.48
C ASP A 47 -6.89 -3.13 27.97
N ARG A 48 -6.08 -2.37 27.21
CA ARG A 48 -6.52 -1.09 26.60
C ARG A 48 -7.64 -1.31 25.58
N VAL A 49 -7.57 -2.35 24.75
CA VAL A 49 -8.63 -2.73 23.81
C VAL A 49 -9.94 -3.03 24.54
N CYS A 50 -9.90 -3.81 25.63
CA CYS A 50 -11.10 -4.11 26.42
C CYS A 50 -11.69 -2.85 27.04
N LEU A 51 -10.88 -2.00 27.65
CA LEU A 51 -11.33 -0.76 28.28
C LEU A 51 -11.95 0.19 27.26
N MET A 52 -11.34 0.37 26.10
CA MET A 52 -11.85 1.25 25.05
C MET A 52 -13.13 0.67 24.43
N ALA A 53 -13.21 -0.63 24.19
CA ALA A 53 -14.43 -1.28 23.72
C ALA A 53 -15.63 -1.02 24.65
N GLU A 54 -15.42 -1.17 25.96
CA GLU A 54 -16.46 -0.86 26.97
C GLU A 54 -16.73 0.66 27.07
N ALA A 55 -15.74 1.51 26.78
CA ALA A 55 -15.97 2.94 26.72
C ALA A 55 -16.87 3.30 25.52
N LEU A 56 -16.60 2.76 24.34
CA LEU A 56 -17.42 2.96 23.14
C LEU A 56 -18.87 2.50 23.36
N ARG A 57 -19.07 1.34 23.98
CA ARG A 57 -20.42 0.86 24.37
C ARG A 57 -21.10 1.81 25.37
N GLY A 58 -20.32 2.37 26.28
CA GLY A 58 -20.81 3.35 27.28
C GLY A 58 -21.27 4.67 26.66
N LEU A 59 -20.88 4.99 25.43
CA LEU A 59 -21.40 6.13 24.66
C LEU A 59 -22.77 5.85 24.00
N GLY A 60 -23.32 4.66 24.15
CA GLY A 60 -24.60 4.30 23.56
C GLY A 60 -24.51 3.75 22.12
N LEU A 61 -23.31 3.42 21.66
CA LEU A 61 -23.11 2.76 20.37
C LEU A 61 -23.60 1.30 20.43
N LYS A 62 -24.24 0.84 19.36
CA LYS A 62 -24.87 -0.48 19.25
C LYS A 62 -24.13 -1.34 18.23
N ASP A 63 -24.38 -2.66 18.26
CA ASP A 63 -23.81 -3.59 17.30
C ASP A 63 -24.04 -3.13 15.85
N GLY A 64 -22.97 -3.16 15.06
CA GLY A 64 -22.98 -2.71 13.68
C GLY A 64 -22.91 -1.19 13.48
N ASP A 65 -22.92 -0.35 14.54
CA ASP A 65 -22.65 1.08 14.39
C ASP A 65 -21.23 1.32 13.85
N ARG A 66 -21.07 2.32 12.99
CA ARG A 66 -19.80 2.65 12.36
C ARG A 66 -19.07 3.71 13.16
N VAL A 67 -17.75 3.52 13.26
CA VAL A 67 -16.83 4.47 13.90
C VAL A 67 -15.77 4.89 12.88
N ALA A 68 -15.72 6.17 12.55
CA ALA A 68 -14.68 6.71 11.68
C ALA A 68 -13.35 6.81 12.43
N LEU A 69 -12.26 6.33 11.80
CA LEU A 69 -10.91 6.34 12.38
C LEU A 69 -9.98 7.16 11.48
N VAL A 70 -9.51 8.31 11.99
CA VAL A 70 -8.68 9.27 11.25
C VAL A 70 -7.40 9.53 12.03
N SER A 71 -6.35 8.81 11.69
CA SER A 71 -5.06 8.91 12.38
C SER A 71 -3.93 8.45 11.47
N GLU A 72 -2.75 9.02 11.66
CA GLU A 72 -1.49 8.48 11.20
C GLU A 72 -1.19 7.13 11.85
N ASN A 73 -0.19 6.41 11.31
CA ASN A 73 0.24 5.13 11.88
C ASN A 73 0.84 5.34 13.27
N ARG A 74 0.21 4.74 14.26
CA ARG A 74 0.61 4.79 15.67
C ARG A 74 -0.05 3.67 16.47
N PRO A 75 0.46 3.32 17.66
CA PRO A 75 -0.14 2.27 18.50
C PRO A 75 -1.65 2.43 18.72
N GLU A 76 -2.11 3.66 18.97
CA GLU A 76 -3.52 3.95 19.26
C GLU A 76 -4.42 3.68 18.05
N TRP A 77 -3.88 3.76 16.81
CA TRP A 77 -4.63 3.37 15.61
C TRP A 77 -5.02 1.88 15.66
N CYS A 78 -4.06 1.02 15.95
CA CYS A 78 -4.27 -0.43 16.08
C CYS A 78 -5.21 -0.75 17.26
N LEU A 79 -4.98 -0.09 18.40
CA LEU A 79 -5.83 -0.27 19.59
C LEU A 79 -7.28 0.18 19.34
N ALA A 80 -7.48 1.30 18.61
CA ALA A 80 -8.80 1.81 18.24
C ALA A 80 -9.55 0.84 17.33
N ASP A 81 -8.88 0.37 16.25
CA ASP A 81 -9.46 -0.57 15.30
C ASP A 81 -9.91 -1.87 15.98
N LEU A 82 -9.04 -2.47 16.80
CA LEU A 82 -9.36 -3.65 17.58
C LEU A 82 -10.48 -3.40 18.61
N ALA A 83 -10.49 -2.24 19.26
CA ALA A 83 -11.50 -1.89 20.26
C ALA A 83 -12.88 -1.65 19.63
N ILE A 84 -12.93 -1.03 18.45
CA ILE A 84 -14.17 -0.85 17.68
C ILE A 84 -14.78 -2.22 17.38
N MET A 85 -14.00 -3.14 16.81
CA MET A 85 -14.49 -4.49 16.51
C MET A 85 -14.81 -5.30 17.78
N ALA A 86 -14.02 -5.14 18.86
CA ALA A 86 -14.29 -5.78 20.17
C ALA A 86 -15.59 -5.27 20.81
N ALA A 87 -16.00 -4.05 20.48
CA ALA A 87 -17.28 -3.49 20.88
C ALA A 87 -18.46 -3.95 20.00
N GLY A 88 -18.25 -4.80 18.99
CA GLY A 88 -19.26 -5.20 18.02
C GLY A 88 -19.61 -4.13 17.00
N LEU A 89 -18.71 -3.16 16.81
CA LEU A 89 -18.87 -2.03 15.90
C LEU A 89 -18.05 -2.25 14.62
N VAL A 90 -18.26 -1.40 13.61
CA VAL A 90 -17.60 -1.48 12.32
C VAL A 90 -16.62 -0.31 12.15
N THR A 91 -15.35 -0.61 11.88
CA THR A 91 -14.34 0.42 11.64
C THR A 91 -14.51 1.04 10.25
N VAL A 92 -14.47 2.37 10.18
CA VAL A 92 -14.39 3.13 8.91
C VAL A 92 -13.07 3.90 8.89
N PRO A 93 -11.97 3.24 8.46
CA PRO A 93 -10.69 3.89 8.39
C PRO A 93 -10.67 4.90 7.24
N THR A 94 -10.15 6.10 7.48
CA THR A 94 -10.10 7.15 6.46
C THR A 94 -8.70 7.72 6.31
N TYR A 95 -8.39 8.24 5.12
CA TYR A 95 -7.08 8.82 4.87
C TYR A 95 -6.89 10.15 5.59
N ILE A 96 -5.69 10.37 6.13
CA ILE A 96 -5.28 11.63 6.77
C ILE A 96 -5.17 12.79 5.78
N THR A 97 -5.19 12.51 4.48
CA THR A 97 -5.12 13.48 3.38
C THR A 97 -6.49 13.86 2.83
N ASN A 98 -7.58 13.30 3.40
CA ASN A 98 -8.93 13.62 2.99
C ASN A 98 -9.26 15.10 3.26
N THR A 99 -9.95 15.69 2.29
CA THR A 99 -10.51 17.05 2.44
C THR A 99 -11.80 17.03 3.26
N GLU A 100 -12.29 18.20 3.66
CA GLU A 100 -13.63 18.33 4.30
C GLU A 100 -14.72 17.64 3.48
N ARG A 101 -14.70 17.80 2.15
CA ARG A 101 -15.67 17.18 1.24
C ARG A 101 -15.61 15.66 1.26
N ASP A 102 -14.41 15.10 1.29
CA ASP A 102 -14.21 13.66 1.34
C ASP A 102 -14.69 13.10 2.68
N HIS A 103 -14.35 13.77 3.79
CA HIS A 103 -14.82 13.40 5.12
C HIS A 103 -16.35 13.48 5.23
N LEU A 104 -16.97 14.54 4.72
CA LEU A 104 -18.43 14.67 4.73
C LEU A 104 -19.09 13.52 3.99
N HIS A 105 -18.62 13.22 2.77
CA HIS A 105 -19.15 12.09 2.00
C HIS A 105 -19.02 10.77 2.76
N ILE A 106 -17.87 10.49 3.37
CA ILE A 106 -17.64 9.25 4.11
C ILE A 106 -18.54 9.17 5.35
N LEU A 107 -18.65 10.25 6.13
CA LEU A 107 -19.48 10.29 7.32
C LEU A 107 -20.97 10.08 6.98
N GLU A 108 -21.49 10.81 6.00
CA GLU A 108 -22.89 10.68 5.57
C GLU A 108 -23.19 9.30 4.98
N ASN A 109 -22.34 8.80 4.08
CA ASN A 109 -22.54 7.51 3.42
C ASN A 109 -22.39 6.34 4.41
N SER A 110 -21.37 6.33 5.26
CA SER A 110 -21.19 5.29 6.27
C SER A 110 -22.21 5.38 7.42
N GLY A 111 -22.73 6.57 7.70
CA GLY A 111 -23.55 6.85 8.87
C GLY A 111 -22.75 6.66 10.18
N ALA A 112 -21.46 7.05 10.19
CA ALA A 112 -20.61 6.90 11.36
C ALA A 112 -21.10 7.78 12.51
N ARG A 113 -21.43 7.14 13.66
CA ARG A 113 -21.93 7.82 14.85
C ARG A 113 -20.83 8.36 15.76
N ALA A 114 -19.66 7.74 15.72
CA ALA A 114 -18.50 8.19 16.47
C ALA A 114 -17.29 8.38 15.53
N ILE A 115 -16.40 9.26 15.95
CA ILE A 115 -15.17 9.60 15.22
C ILE A 115 -14.02 9.53 16.21
N ILE A 116 -12.96 8.78 15.87
CA ILE A 116 -11.69 8.78 16.58
C ILE A 116 -10.67 9.51 15.72
N VAL A 117 -10.03 10.54 16.27
CA VAL A 117 -9.05 11.36 15.55
C VAL A 117 -7.79 11.57 16.38
N SER A 118 -6.61 11.48 15.73
CA SER A 118 -5.34 11.51 16.48
C SER A 118 -4.99 12.88 17.05
N ASN A 119 -5.12 13.95 16.27
CA ASN A 119 -4.60 15.27 16.67
C ASN A 119 -5.42 16.42 16.07
N ALA A 120 -5.13 17.65 16.54
CA ALA A 120 -5.85 18.86 16.15
C ALA A 120 -5.68 19.22 14.65
N LYS A 121 -4.56 18.86 14.00
CA LYS A 121 -4.34 19.11 12.58
C LYS A 121 -5.32 18.30 11.73
N LEU A 122 -5.45 16.99 12.01
CA LEU A 122 -6.37 16.10 11.31
C LEU A 122 -7.83 16.38 11.68
N ALA A 123 -8.07 16.81 12.92
CA ALA A 123 -9.41 17.18 13.37
C ALA A 123 -9.99 18.37 12.61
N ARG A 124 -9.19 19.33 12.15
CA ARG A 124 -9.68 20.56 11.55
C ARG A 124 -10.60 20.36 10.34
N PRO A 125 -10.21 19.70 9.24
CA PRO A 125 -11.11 19.43 8.12
C PRO A 125 -12.21 18.43 8.47
N LEU A 126 -11.92 17.47 9.35
CA LEU A 126 -12.85 16.44 9.77
C LEU A 126 -14.03 17.00 10.59
N LEU A 127 -13.77 17.92 11.54
CA LEU A 127 -14.81 18.51 12.37
C LEU A 127 -15.72 19.45 11.57
N ALA A 128 -15.17 20.17 10.57
CA ALA A 128 -15.99 20.95 9.65
C ALA A 128 -17.00 20.07 8.90
N ALA A 129 -16.59 18.85 8.51
CA ALA A 129 -17.48 17.85 7.92
C ALA A 129 -18.47 17.26 8.96
N ALA A 130 -17.97 16.90 10.15
CA ALA A 130 -18.77 16.26 11.21
C ALA A 130 -19.92 17.14 11.71
N LEU A 131 -19.71 18.47 11.79
CA LEU A 131 -20.77 19.43 12.15
C LEU A 131 -21.91 19.49 11.11
N ARG A 132 -21.66 19.03 9.88
CA ARG A 132 -22.64 18.96 8.79
C ARG A 132 -23.26 17.57 8.63
N ALA A 133 -22.63 16.53 9.21
CA ALA A 133 -23.09 15.15 9.14
C ALA A 133 -24.03 14.85 10.33
N PRO A 134 -25.35 14.70 10.10
CA PRO A 134 -26.33 14.55 11.20
C PRO A 134 -26.15 13.27 12.02
N CYS A 135 -25.46 12.27 11.46
CA CYS A 135 -25.22 10.98 12.12
C CYS A 135 -24.10 11.04 13.17
N ALA A 136 -23.19 12.02 13.10
CA ALA A 136 -22.06 12.13 14.00
C ALA A 136 -22.51 12.67 15.38
N GLU A 137 -22.24 11.92 16.44
CA GLU A 137 -22.64 12.24 17.82
C GLU A 137 -21.42 12.45 18.72
N HIS A 138 -20.36 11.63 18.54
CA HIS A 138 -19.20 11.60 19.41
C HIS A 138 -17.90 11.82 18.66
N VAL A 139 -17.00 12.61 19.24
CA VAL A 139 -15.63 12.80 18.77
C VAL A 139 -14.67 12.45 19.91
N ILE A 140 -13.75 11.53 19.63
CA ILE A 140 -12.75 11.06 20.60
C ILE A 140 -11.37 11.51 20.09
N GLY A 141 -10.71 12.40 20.83
CA GLY A 141 -9.35 12.84 20.55
C GLY A 141 -8.32 11.90 21.18
N ILE A 142 -7.42 11.35 20.38
CA ILE A 142 -6.26 10.60 20.93
C ILE A 142 -5.33 11.59 21.64
N GLU A 143 -5.06 12.71 21.00
CA GLU A 143 -4.41 13.87 21.64
C GLU A 143 -5.45 14.91 22.04
N PRO A 144 -5.15 15.76 23.04
CA PRO A 144 -6.11 16.76 23.51
C PRO A 144 -6.58 17.68 22.36
N LEU A 145 -7.87 17.71 22.13
CA LEU A 145 -8.51 18.61 21.16
C LEU A 145 -8.94 19.89 21.87
N ARG A 146 -8.25 21.02 21.61
CA ARG A 146 -8.61 22.34 22.13
C ARG A 146 -9.74 22.93 21.30
N GLN A 147 -10.98 22.54 21.56
CA GLN A 147 -12.14 23.14 20.91
C GLN A 147 -13.24 23.45 21.93
N ALA A 148 -13.90 24.58 21.72
CA ALA A 148 -15.12 24.87 22.43
C ALA A 148 -16.19 23.86 21.98
N GLN A 149 -16.93 23.31 22.94
CA GLN A 149 -18.11 22.50 22.63
C GLN A 149 -19.06 23.35 21.79
N SER A 150 -19.33 22.93 20.57
CA SER A 150 -20.30 23.62 19.72
C SER A 150 -21.18 22.58 19.01
N GLY A 151 -22.47 22.84 18.98
CA GLY A 151 -23.44 22.02 18.26
C GLY A 151 -23.80 20.71 18.98
N THR A 152 -24.11 19.69 18.18
CA THR A 152 -24.61 18.39 18.62
C THR A 152 -23.50 17.39 18.96
N LEU A 153 -22.22 17.72 18.71
CA LEU A 153 -21.09 16.83 18.94
C LEU A 153 -20.64 16.83 20.40
N THR A 154 -20.48 15.65 20.98
CA THR A 154 -19.90 15.43 22.30
C THR A 154 -18.43 15.02 22.16
N PHE A 155 -17.53 15.79 22.80
CA PHE A 155 -16.10 15.53 22.76
C PHE A 155 -15.64 14.70 23.96
N HIS A 156 -14.75 13.76 23.68
CA HIS A 156 -14.14 12.86 24.65
C HIS A 156 -12.63 12.84 24.48
N ASP A 157 -11.94 12.66 25.59
CA ASP A 157 -10.50 12.42 25.63
C ASP A 157 -10.22 10.92 25.71
N TRP A 158 -9.28 10.43 24.89
CA TRP A 158 -8.92 9.01 24.80
C TRP A 158 -8.48 8.43 26.14
N ASP A 159 -7.53 9.10 26.82
CA ASP A 159 -7.02 8.63 28.10
C ASP A 159 -8.07 8.75 29.20
N GLY A 160 -8.91 9.77 29.16
CA GLY A 160 -10.05 9.95 30.07
C GLY A 160 -11.07 8.83 29.96
N LEU A 161 -11.37 8.37 28.74
CA LEU A 161 -12.25 7.21 28.51
C LEU A 161 -11.65 5.92 29.08
N LEU A 162 -10.36 5.67 28.83
CA LEU A 162 -9.66 4.51 29.38
C LEU A 162 -9.64 4.52 30.91
N ALA A 163 -9.25 5.65 31.51
CA ALA A 163 -9.19 5.82 32.98
C ALA A 163 -10.56 5.68 33.62
N GLY A 164 -11.62 6.19 32.98
CA GLY A 164 -13.01 6.05 33.46
C GLY A 164 -13.44 4.60 33.58
N LYS A 165 -13.09 3.75 32.62
CA LYS A 165 -13.44 2.31 32.65
C LYS A 165 -12.51 1.47 33.51
N ALA A 166 -11.25 1.85 33.65
CA ALA A 166 -10.29 1.17 34.51
C ALA A 166 -10.73 1.15 35.99
N LYS A 167 -11.50 2.16 36.43
CA LYS A 167 -12.08 2.22 37.78
C LYS A 167 -12.99 1.02 38.11
N ASN A 168 -13.63 0.44 37.10
CA ASN A 168 -14.51 -0.73 37.25
C ASN A 168 -13.74 -2.07 37.20
N GLY A 169 -12.43 -2.03 36.99
CA GLY A 169 -11.54 -3.18 36.90
C GLY A 169 -11.40 -3.72 35.45
N ALA A 170 -10.16 -3.90 35.00
CA ALA A 170 -9.86 -4.44 33.68
C ALA A 170 -10.42 -5.86 33.43
N GLY A 171 -10.54 -6.66 34.50
CA GLY A 171 -11.11 -8.02 34.42
C GLY A 171 -12.59 -8.04 34.02
N ALA A 172 -13.39 -7.09 34.54
CA ALA A 172 -14.82 -6.99 34.18
C ALA A 172 -14.96 -6.57 32.68
N ALA A 173 -14.16 -5.62 32.23
CA ALA A 173 -14.15 -5.20 30.82
C ALA A 173 -13.74 -6.37 29.89
N ARG A 174 -12.74 -7.14 30.29
CA ARG A 174 -12.31 -8.33 29.55
C ARG A 174 -13.39 -9.37 29.41
N ALA A 175 -14.06 -9.74 30.51
CA ALA A 175 -15.15 -10.72 30.50
C ALA A 175 -16.32 -10.27 29.59
N ALA A 176 -16.69 -8.97 29.64
CA ALA A 176 -17.73 -8.42 28.79
C ALA A 176 -17.36 -8.48 27.29
N VAL A 177 -16.12 -8.16 26.97
CA VAL A 177 -15.59 -8.23 25.58
C VAL A 177 -15.52 -9.69 25.11
N GLU A 178 -15.00 -10.62 25.91
CA GLU A 178 -14.91 -12.05 25.56
C GLU A 178 -16.30 -12.64 25.29
N ALA A 179 -17.30 -12.30 26.07
CA ALA A 179 -18.68 -12.72 25.82
C ALA A 179 -19.25 -12.16 24.51
N ARG A 180 -18.92 -10.91 24.17
CA ARG A 180 -19.39 -10.25 22.94
C ARG A 180 -18.74 -10.82 21.70
N ILE A 181 -17.42 -10.96 21.67
CA ILE A 181 -16.68 -11.45 20.50
C ILE A 181 -17.00 -12.91 20.16
N ALA A 182 -17.47 -13.69 21.12
CA ALA A 182 -17.97 -15.05 20.88
C ALA A 182 -19.21 -15.07 19.96
N GLY A 183 -19.95 -13.96 19.88
CA GLY A 183 -21.10 -13.80 18.99
C GLY A 183 -20.76 -13.24 17.60
N ILE A 184 -19.49 -12.81 17.37
CA ILE A 184 -19.06 -12.26 16.09
C ILE A 184 -18.51 -13.38 15.21
N GLY A 185 -19.11 -13.55 14.02
CA GLY A 185 -18.73 -14.59 13.06
C GLY A 185 -17.78 -14.08 11.97
N ARG A 186 -17.25 -15.02 11.19
CA ARG A 186 -16.39 -14.71 10.03
C ARG A 186 -17.08 -13.85 8.99
N ALA A 187 -18.38 -14.02 8.81
CA ALA A 187 -19.19 -13.28 7.85
C ALA A 187 -19.59 -11.86 8.32
N ASP A 188 -19.38 -11.51 9.60
CA ASP A 188 -19.72 -10.16 10.05
C ASP A 188 -18.75 -9.13 9.48
N THR A 189 -19.28 -7.93 9.16
CA THR A 189 -18.48 -6.84 8.61
C THR A 189 -17.51 -6.31 9.65
N ALA A 190 -16.22 -6.41 9.37
CA ALA A 190 -15.15 -5.90 10.22
C ALA A 190 -14.90 -4.40 9.98
N CYS A 191 -14.80 -4.02 8.71
CA CYS A 191 -14.55 -2.63 8.34
C CYS A 191 -15.17 -2.26 6.98
N ILE A 192 -15.32 -0.95 6.75
CA ILE A 192 -15.73 -0.37 5.48
C ILE A 192 -14.62 0.56 5.01
N ILE A 193 -13.87 0.13 3.99
CA ILE A 193 -12.74 0.90 3.45
C ILE A 193 -13.18 1.63 2.19
N TYR A 194 -13.07 2.96 2.20
CA TYR A 194 -13.45 3.80 1.07
C TYR A 194 -12.34 3.85 0.03
N THR A 195 -12.67 3.43 -1.20
CA THR A 195 -11.76 3.46 -2.36
C THR A 195 -12.16 4.56 -3.32
N SER A 196 -11.18 5.30 -3.83
CA SER A 196 -11.39 6.27 -4.90
C SER A 196 -11.67 5.52 -6.21
N GLY A 197 -12.94 5.39 -6.57
CA GLY A 197 -13.31 4.90 -7.91
C GLY A 197 -12.80 5.83 -9.01
N THR A 198 -12.56 5.29 -10.21
CA THR A 198 -11.97 5.99 -11.37
C THR A 198 -12.86 7.09 -12.00
N GLY A 199 -13.91 7.55 -11.35
CA GLY A 199 -14.78 8.59 -11.93
C GLY A 199 -15.95 9.05 -11.08
N GLY A 200 -15.94 8.82 -9.75
CA GLY A 200 -17.06 9.22 -8.89
C GLY A 200 -16.65 9.43 -7.42
N ALA A 201 -17.63 9.63 -6.56
CA ALA A 201 -17.43 9.66 -5.12
C ALA A 201 -16.84 8.32 -4.63
N PRO A 202 -16.00 8.33 -3.56
CA PRO A 202 -15.43 7.12 -2.98
C PRO A 202 -16.52 6.11 -2.60
N ARG A 203 -16.25 4.81 -2.87
CA ARG A 203 -17.18 3.71 -2.55
C ARG A 203 -16.67 2.95 -1.34
N GLY A 204 -17.55 2.65 -0.39
CA GLY A 204 -17.23 1.88 0.81
C GLY A 204 -17.23 0.38 0.52
N VAL A 205 -16.08 -0.26 0.56
CA VAL A 205 -15.90 -1.71 0.41
C VAL A 205 -16.14 -2.39 1.75
N MET A 206 -17.14 -3.27 1.86
CA MET A 206 -17.43 -4.02 3.08
C MET A 206 -16.53 -5.25 3.18
N GLN A 207 -15.49 -5.18 4.03
CA GLN A 207 -14.67 -6.34 4.35
C GLN A 207 -15.18 -7.03 5.61
N HIS A 208 -15.37 -8.33 5.55
CA HIS A 208 -15.76 -9.14 6.69
C HIS A 208 -14.53 -9.78 7.37
N HIS A 209 -14.69 -10.23 8.60
CA HIS A 209 -13.59 -10.81 9.37
C HIS A 209 -12.92 -11.98 8.65
N GLY A 210 -13.69 -12.85 8.02
CA GLY A 210 -13.18 -13.99 7.26
C GLY A 210 -12.31 -13.61 6.07
N ALA A 211 -12.65 -12.50 5.36
CA ALA A 211 -11.85 -12.05 4.21
C ALA A 211 -10.42 -11.68 4.63
N ILE A 212 -10.28 -10.96 5.73
CA ILE A 212 -8.96 -10.58 6.26
C ILE A 212 -8.25 -11.80 6.85
N LEU A 213 -8.95 -12.66 7.61
CA LEU A 213 -8.38 -13.90 8.18
C LEU A 213 -7.86 -14.85 7.10
N CYS A 214 -8.59 -15.01 5.99
CA CYS A 214 -8.15 -15.80 4.83
C CYS A 214 -6.83 -15.27 4.25
N ASN A 215 -6.70 -13.96 4.12
CA ASN A 215 -5.47 -13.33 3.67
C ASN A 215 -4.30 -13.52 4.66
N VAL A 216 -4.57 -13.39 5.96
CA VAL A 216 -3.57 -13.63 7.01
C VAL A 216 -3.08 -15.08 6.98
N ASP A 217 -4.00 -16.05 6.87
CA ASP A 217 -3.64 -17.47 6.74
C ASP A 217 -2.77 -17.71 5.50
N GLY A 218 -3.19 -17.24 4.33
CA GLY A 218 -2.45 -17.41 3.09
C GLY A 218 -1.04 -16.81 3.15
N ALA A 219 -0.89 -15.60 3.71
CA ALA A 219 0.40 -14.93 3.86
C ALA A 219 1.29 -15.63 4.89
N ALA A 220 0.74 -15.98 6.07
CA ALA A 220 1.46 -16.72 7.10
C ALA A 220 1.94 -18.08 6.60
N HIS A 221 1.12 -18.76 5.79
CA HIS A 221 1.50 -20.02 5.15
C HIS A 221 2.71 -19.88 4.21
N ILE A 222 2.76 -18.82 3.39
CA ILE A 222 3.92 -18.53 2.53
C ILE A 222 5.15 -18.27 3.39
N LEU A 223 5.03 -17.40 4.39
CA LEU A 223 6.17 -17.02 5.24
C LEU A 223 6.73 -18.23 6.01
N ALA A 224 5.88 -19.05 6.59
CA ALA A 224 6.31 -20.22 7.34
C ALA A 224 7.01 -21.27 6.48
N ASN A 225 6.47 -21.58 5.30
CA ASN A 225 7.01 -22.62 4.44
C ASN A 225 8.27 -22.20 3.67
N ASP A 226 8.35 -20.92 3.28
CA ASP A 226 9.40 -20.45 2.38
C ASP A 226 10.56 -19.77 3.13
N PHE A 227 10.31 -19.22 4.34
CA PHE A 227 11.30 -18.45 5.11
C PHE A 227 11.51 -18.95 6.55
N GLY A 228 10.66 -19.85 7.01
CA GLY A 228 10.61 -20.25 8.42
C GLY A 228 9.91 -19.21 9.29
N TRP A 229 9.36 -19.67 10.41
CA TRP A 229 8.63 -18.85 11.38
C TRP A 229 9.49 -18.64 12.63
N ASP A 230 10.01 -17.42 12.79
CA ASP A 230 10.80 -17.00 13.95
C ASP A 230 10.09 -15.86 14.71
N GLU A 231 10.81 -15.12 15.53
CA GLU A 231 10.35 -13.86 16.08
C GLU A 231 10.41 -12.77 15.01
N GLU A 232 9.26 -12.50 14.41
CA GLU A 232 9.15 -11.55 13.31
C GLU A 232 8.98 -10.11 13.82
N VAL A 233 9.58 -9.19 13.08
CA VAL A 233 9.52 -7.75 13.33
C VAL A 233 9.06 -7.05 12.05
N PHE A 234 7.98 -6.28 12.16
CA PHE A 234 7.42 -5.49 11.07
C PHE A 234 7.70 -4.01 11.29
N LEU A 235 7.99 -3.28 10.22
CA LEU A 235 8.03 -1.82 10.20
C LEU A 235 6.89 -1.31 9.33
N SER A 236 5.88 -0.74 9.97
CA SER A 236 4.69 -0.18 9.35
C SER A 236 4.91 1.28 8.98
N PHE A 237 4.67 1.65 7.71
CA PHE A 237 4.84 3.02 7.23
C PHE A 237 3.84 3.42 6.14
N LEU A 238 3.19 2.45 5.46
CA LEU A 238 2.09 2.74 4.54
C LEU A 238 0.83 3.08 5.34
N PRO A 239 -0.12 3.85 4.80
CA PRO A 239 -1.33 4.22 5.54
C PRO A 239 -2.13 2.99 6.01
N LEU A 240 -2.34 2.85 7.31
CA LEU A 240 -3.18 1.78 7.89
C LEU A 240 -4.65 1.86 7.44
N SER A 241 -5.09 3.02 6.97
CA SER A 241 -6.40 3.19 6.33
C SER A 241 -6.51 2.53 4.95
N HIS A 242 -5.40 2.08 4.36
CA HIS A 242 -5.40 1.34 3.11
C HIS A 242 -5.42 -0.16 3.39
N ALA A 243 -6.30 -0.93 2.72
CA ALA A 243 -6.49 -2.36 2.94
C ALA A 243 -5.18 -3.17 2.94
N TYR A 244 -4.20 -2.78 2.11
CA TYR A 244 -2.92 -3.48 1.99
C TYR A 244 -2.08 -3.40 3.27
N GLU A 245 -1.95 -2.21 3.86
CA GLU A 245 -1.24 -2.04 5.15
C GLU A 245 -2.09 -2.55 6.31
N HIS A 246 -3.41 -2.34 6.28
CA HIS A 246 -4.34 -2.84 7.27
C HIS A 246 -4.22 -4.36 7.45
N THR A 247 -4.19 -5.11 6.35
CA THR A 247 -4.00 -6.56 6.40
C THR A 247 -2.53 -6.96 6.58
N GLY A 248 -1.62 -6.43 5.74
CA GLY A 248 -0.23 -6.88 5.69
C GLY A 248 0.67 -6.27 6.78
N GLY A 249 0.40 -5.04 7.22
CA GLY A 249 1.18 -4.34 8.25
C GLY A 249 0.58 -4.41 9.65
N GLN A 250 -0.70 -4.83 9.80
CA GLN A 250 -1.34 -4.96 11.10
C GLN A 250 -1.86 -6.39 11.36
N TYR A 251 -2.80 -6.93 10.56
CA TYR A 251 -3.41 -8.22 10.90
C TYR A 251 -2.50 -9.43 10.66
N LEU A 252 -1.64 -9.38 9.64
CA LEU A 252 -0.64 -10.42 9.43
C LEU A 252 0.35 -10.49 10.61
N PRO A 253 1.03 -9.39 11.03
CA PRO A 253 1.87 -9.46 12.24
C PRO A 253 1.10 -9.83 13.51
N ILE A 254 -0.15 -9.41 13.69
CA ILE A 254 -0.99 -9.88 14.79
C ILE A 254 -1.16 -11.40 14.74
N GLY A 255 -1.56 -11.94 13.60
CA GLY A 255 -1.73 -13.39 13.41
C GLY A 255 -0.45 -14.17 13.67
N MET A 256 0.71 -13.61 13.32
CA MET A 256 2.02 -14.21 13.56
C MET A 256 2.52 -14.04 15.01
N GLY A 257 1.89 -13.23 15.84
CA GLY A 257 2.39 -12.87 17.17
C GLY A 257 3.67 -12.02 17.10
N ALA A 258 3.83 -11.23 16.05
CA ALA A 258 5.01 -10.42 15.76
C ALA A 258 4.98 -9.06 16.46
N GLN A 259 6.12 -8.37 16.49
CA GLN A 259 6.23 -6.99 16.94
C GLN A 259 6.04 -6.03 15.75
N ILE A 260 5.30 -4.95 15.96
CA ILE A 260 5.06 -3.89 14.98
C ILE A 260 5.74 -2.60 15.45
N PHE A 261 6.59 -2.03 14.60
CA PHE A 261 7.14 -0.70 14.77
C PHE A 261 6.47 0.26 13.78
N TYR A 262 6.07 1.44 14.26
CA TYR A 262 5.52 2.50 13.42
C TYR A 262 6.60 3.50 13.05
N ALA A 263 6.84 3.68 11.75
CA ALA A 263 7.85 4.61 11.27
C ALA A 263 7.47 6.07 11.57
N GLU A 264 8.48 6.92 11.78
CA GLU A 264 8.30 8.35 12.06
C GLU A 264 7.81 9.15 10.83
N GLY A 265 7.92 8.60 9.61
CA GLY A 265 7.58 9.21 8.34
C GLY A 265 8.50 8.71 7.23
N LEU A 266 8.18 9.05 5.97
CA LEU A 266 8.95 8.58 4.81
C LEU A 266 10.40 9.11 4.79
N GLU A 267 10.63 10.34 5.24
CA GLU A 267 11.96 10.95 5.34
C GLU A 267 12.86 10.25 6.37
N LYS A 268 12.28 9.62 7.40
CA LYS A 268 13.00 8.88 8.43
C LYS A 268 13.04 7.37 8.19
N LEU A 269 12.38 6.89 7.13
CA LEU A 269 12.20 5.46 6.91
C LEU A 269 13.54 4.71 6.84
N ALA A 270 14.55 5.26 6.16
CA ALA A 270 15.86 4.62 6.04
C ALA A 270 16.55 4.45 7.40
N SER A 271 16.53 5.48 8.27
CA SER A 271 17.08 5.38 9.63
C SER A 271 16.26 4.42 10.50
N ASN A 272 14.92 4.45 10.36
CA ASN A 272 14.07 3.52 11.10
C ASN A 272 14.32 2.06 10.70
N ILE A 273 14.56 1.76 9.41
CA ILE A 273 14.95 0.41 8.95
C ILE A 273 16.28 -0.04 9.61
N GLU A 274 17.28 0.83 9.64
CA GLU A 274 18.59 0.51 10.24
C GLU A 274 18.49 0.28 11.76
N GLU A 275 17.65 1.07 12.48
CA GLU A 275 17.43 0.96 13.92
C GLU A 275 16.58 -0.27 14.30
N VAL A 276 15.43 -0.45 13.63
CA VAL A 276 14.45 -1.49 13.95
C VAL A 276 14.91 -2.86 13.45
N ARG A 277 15.63 -2.89 12.33
CA ARG A 277 16.09 -4.12 11.68
C ARG A 277 14.94 -5.10 11.42
N PRO A 278 13.92 -4.68 10.62
CA PRO A 278 12.74 -5.49 10.38
C PRO A 278 13.09 -6.80 9.66
N THR A 279 12.26 -7.83 9.90
CA THR A 279 12.34 -9.11 9.17
C THR A 279 11.45 -9.12 7.94
N LEU A 280 10.35 -8.38 7.98
CA LEU A 280 9.36 -8.27 6.92
C LEU A 280 8.91 -6.82 6.75
N MET A 281 8.68 -6.41 5.51
CA MET A 281 8.13 -5.10 5.17
C MET A 281 7.10 -5.20 4.05
N VAL A 282 5.99 -4.51 4.23
CA VAL A 282 4.99 -4.26 3.19
C VAL A 282 5.35 -2.94 2.50
N VAL A 283 5.50 -2.96 1.18
CA VAL A 283 6.10 -1.86 0.43
C VAL A 283 5.32 -1.59 -0.86
N VAL A 284 5.45 -0.40 -1.40
CA VAL A 284 4.92 -0.04 -2.73
C VAL A 284 6.04 0.14 -3.74
N PRO A 285 5.80 -0.10 -5.05
CA PRO A 285 6.82 -0.02 -6.11
C PRO A 285 7.62 1.29 -6.11
N ARG A 286 6.96 2.42 -5.90
CA ARG A 286 7.60 3.74 -5.91
C ARG A 286 8.73 3.88 -4.91
N LEU A 287 8.62 3.27 -3.74
CA LEU A 287 9.72 3.28 -2.77
C LEU A 287 10.95 2.55 -3.31
N PHE A 288 10.76 1.42 -3.98
CA PHE A 288 11.85 0.67 -4.56
C PHE A 288 12.55 1.43 -5.69
N GLU A 289 11.81 2.14 -6.53
CA GLU A 289 12.40 3.00 -7.56
C GLU A 289 13.31 4.07 -6.96
N VAL A 290 12.83 4.77 -5.91
CA VAL A 290 13.61 5.79 -5.18
C VAL A 290 14.84 5.18 -4.50
N LEU A 291 14.68 4.03 -3.83
CA LEU A 291 15.80 3.35 -3.17
C LEU A 291 16.85 2.87 -4.19
N ARG A 292 16.42 2.30 -5.33
CA ARG A 292 17.32 1.91 -6.42
C ARG A 292 18.14 3.10 -6.91
N ALA A 293 17.48 4.22 -7.22
CA ALA A 293 18.15 5.43 -7.68
C ALA A 293 19.20 5.93 -6.67
N ARG A 294 18.84 5.97 -5.37
CA ARG A 294 19.77 6.37 -4.30
C ARG A 294 20.96 5.42 -4.16
N ILE A 295 20.73 4.10 -4.23
CA ILE A 295 21.81 3.10 -4.17
C ILE A 295 22.74 3.27 -5.36
N MET A 296 22.22 3.42 -6.57
CA MET A 296 23.03 3.61 -7.78
C MET A 296 23.89 4.87 -7.68
N LYS A 297 23.31 6.02 -7.31
CA LYS A 297 24.04 7.29 -7.10
C LYS A 297 25.12 7.19 -6.02
N GLN A 298 24.87 6.41 -4.96
CA GLN A 298 25.86 6.20 -3.91
C GLN A 298 27.01 5.30 -4.37
N VAL A 299 26.73 4.26 -5.15
CA VAL A 299 27.74 3.37 -5.72
C VAL A 299 28.61 4.12 -6.72
N GLU A 300 28.04 4.97 -7.56
CA GLU A 300 28.78 5.85 -8.48
C GLU A 300 29.85 6.69 -7.75
N LYS A 301 29.48 7.28 -6.62
CA LYS A 301 30.39 8.07 -5.78
C LYS A 301 31.52 7.25 -5.11
N GLN A 302 31.36 5.93 -4.97
CA GLN A 302 32.37 5.04 -4.38
C GLN A 302 33.49 4.64 -5.35
N GLY A 303 33.39 5.05 -6.63
CA GLY A 303 34.46 4.90 -7.59
C GLY A 303 34.38 3.62 -8.45
N ARG A 304 35.40 3.42 -9.31
CA ARG A 304 35.37 2.42 -10.39
C ARG A 304 35.16 0.98 -9.94
N VAL A 305 35.71 0.59 -8.79
CA VAL A 305 35.59 -0.79 -8.28
C VAL A 305 34.16 -1.10 -7.87
N ALA A 306 33.51 -0.18 -7.13
CA ALA A 306 32.13 -0.35 -6.71
C ALA A 306 31.18 -0.43 -7.92
N ASN A 307 31.40 0.45 -8.90
CA ASN A 307 30.63 0.44 -10.15
C ASN A 307 30.81 -0.86 -10.94
N TYR A 308 32.04 -1.37 -11.03
CA TYR A 308 32.32 -2.65 -11.68
C TYR A 308 31.59 -3.81 -10.97
N LEU A 309 31.69 -3.89 -9.64
CA LEU A 309 31.01 -4.93 -8.86
C LEU A 309 29.49 -4.85 -9.00
N MET A 310 28.91 -3.65 -8.97
CA MET A 310 27.48 -3.42 -9.20
C MET A 310 27.07 -3.90 -10.60
N GLY A 311 27.79 -3.50 -11.64
CA GLY A 311 27.51 -3.95 -13.01
C GLY A 311 27.58 -5.48 -13.16
N ARG A 312 28.55 -6.12 -12.48
CA ARG A 312 28.66 -7.60 -12.49
C ARG A 312 27.49 -8.26 -11.77
N ALA A 313 27.07 -7.69 -10.60
CA ALA A 313 25.92 -8.20 -9.85
C ALA A 313 24.64 -8.14 -10.68
N LEU A 314 24.38 -7.01 -11.33
CA LEU A 314 23.21 -6.84 -12.21
C LEU A 314 23.24 -7.79 -13.40
N ALA A 315 24.36 -7.90 -14.09
CA ALA A 315 24.49 -8.81 -15.24
C ALA A 315 24.32 -10.30 -14.84
N ILE A 316 24.72 -10.70 -13.66
CA ILE A 316 24.47 -12.05 -13.12
C ILE A 316 22.99 -12.22 -12.80
N GLY A 317 22.39 -11.26 -12.07
CA GLY A 317 20.98 -11.30 -11.69
C GLY A 317 20.03 -11.34 -12.89
N GLU A 318 20.26 -10.53 -13.91
CA GLU A 318 19.49 -10.55 -15.16
C GLU A 318 19.56 -11.93 -15.87
N ARG A 319 20.73 -12.55 -15.89
CA ARG A 319 20.86 -13.91 -16.45
C ARG A 319 20.09 -14.94 -15.63
N GLN A 320 20.19 -14.86 -14.31
CA GLN A 320 19.47 -15.74 -13.40
C GLN A 320 17.94 -15.55 -13.55
N ALA A 321 17.45 -14.33 -13.61
CA ALA A 321 16.05 -14.01 -13.85
C ALA A 321 15.50 -14.58 -15.17
N ARG A 322 16.38 -14.70 -16.19
CA ARG A 322 16.06 -15.34 -17.48
C ARG A 322 16.31 -16.85 -17.49
N GLY A 323 16.57 -17.47 -16.35
CA GLY A 323 16.88 -18.91 -16.24
C GLY A 323 18.22 -19.33 -16.85
N ARG A 324 19.13 -18.39 -17.13
CA ARG A 324 20.43 -18.64 -17.78
C ARG A 324 21.55 -18.67 -16.74
N HIS A 325 21.72 -19.78 -16.05
CA HIS A 325 22.80 -19.96 -15.07
C HIS A 325 24.10 -20.34 -15.79
N ARG A 326 25.20 -19.58 -15.52
CA ARG A 326 26.54 -19.89 -16.02
C ARG A 326 27.44 -20.33 -14.85
N LEU A 327 28.11 -21.48 -14.97
CA LEU A 327 29.08 -21.93 -13.97
C LEU A 327 30.24 -20.92 -13.77
N LEU A 328 30.60 -20.20 -14.82
CA LEU A 328 31.62 -19.15 -14.80
C LEU A 328 31.23 -17.92 -13.96
N ASP A 329 29.96 -17.74 -13.62
CA ASP A 329 29.51 -16.65 -12.75
C ASP A 329 29.74 -16.96 -11.26
N ARG A 330 29.91 -18.24 -10.85
CA ARG A 330 30.05 -18.66 -9.45
C ARG A 330 31.16 -17.96 -8.67
N PRO A 331 32.41 -17.79 -9.19
CA PRO A 331 33.46 -17.10 -8.46
C PRO A 331 33.12 -15.64 -8.20
N MET A 332 32.55 -14.95 -9.19
CA MET A 332 32.12 -13.55 -9.06
C MET A 332 30.94 -13.42 -8.10
N ASP A 333 29.97 -14.33 -8.21
CA ASP A 333 28.80 -14.34 -7.30
C ASP A 333 29.23 -14.56 -5.84
N PHE A 334 30.21 -15.44 -5.59
CA PHE A 334 30.81 -15.62 -4.27
C PHE A 334 31.52 -14.35 -3.78
N LEU A 335 32.27 -13.67 -4.66
CA LEU A 335 32.92 -12.41 -4.32
C LEU A 335 31.90 -11.32 -3.95
N LEU A 336 30.81 -11.21 -4.72
CA LEU A 336 29.71 -10.27 -4.44
C LEU A 336 29.03 -10.57 -3.09
N GLU A 337 28.85 -11.86 -2.76
CA GLU A 337 28.29 -12.31 -1.48
C GLU A 337 29.18 -11.97 -0.28
N LYS A 338 30.49 -11.79 -0.47
CA LYS A 338 31.44 -11.40 0.58
C LYS A 338 31.76 -9.91 0.60
N SER A 339 31.37 -9.14 -0.43
CA SER A 339 31.79 -7.73 -0.55
C SER A 339 30.63 -6.73 -0.65
N LEU A 340 29.82 -6.80 -1.69
CA LEU A 340 28.79 -5.81 -2.01
C LEU A 340 27.46 -6.10 -1.28
N ARG A 341 26.94 -7.32 -1.44
CA ARG A 341 25.61 -7.70 -0.92
C ARG A 341 25.45 -7.53 0.60
N PRO A 342 26.43 -7.90 1.45
CA PRO A 342 26.27 -7.68 2.89
C PRO A 342 26.15 -6.20 3.27
N LYS A 343 26.86 -5.32 2.57
CA LYS A 343 26.77 -3.87 2.79
C LYS A 343 25.40 -3.32 2.45
N ILE A 344 24.79 -3.82 1.36
CA ILE A 344 23.44 -3.43 0.95
C ILE A 344 22.41 -4.01 1.91
N ARG A 345 22.49 -5.30 2.26
CA ARG A 345 21.58 -5.92 3.24
C ARG A 345 21.61 -5.19 4.58
N LEU A 346 22.79 -4.71 5.03
CA LEU A 346 22.90 -3.96 6.28
C LEU A 346 22.11 -2.65 6.26
N ARG A 347 22.00 -1.99 5.10
CA ARG A 347 21.14 -0.80 4.92
C ARG A 347 19.65 -1.12 5.07
N PHE A 348 19.28 -2.38 4.90
CA PHE A 348 17.94 -2.91 5.16
C PHE A 348 17.84 -3.61 6.52
N GLY A 349 18.70 -3.25 7.47
CA GLY A 349 18.72 -3.79 8.83
C GLY A 349 19.41 -5.14 8.98
N GLY A 350 19.83 -5.79 7.89
CA GLY A 350 20.60 -7.05 7.89
C GLY A 350 19.83 -8.31 8.28
N ARG A 351 18.52 -8.20 8.60
CA ARG A 351 17.65 -9.31 9.03
C ARG A 351 16.46 -9.55 8.09
N ILE A 352 16.31 -8.70 7.06
CA ILE A 352 15.14 -8.76 6.18
C ILE A 352 15.07 -10.12 5.47
N LYS A 353 13.97 -10.83 5.63
CA LYS A 353 13.65 -12.09 4.96
C LYS A 353 13.00 -11.82 3.61
N ALA A 354 12.02 -10.93 3.59
CA ALA A 354 11.30 -10.54 2.39
C ALA A 354 10.73 -9.12 2.49
N MET A 355 10.66 -8.46 1.34
CA MET A 355 9.88 -7.24 1.13
C MET A 355 8.76 -7.58 0.15
N VAL A 356 7.51 -7.33 0.55
CA VAL A 356 6.35 -7.60 -0.30
C VAL A 356 5.95 -6.31 -1.00
N SER A 357 6.03 -6.29 -2.33
CA SER A 357 5.62 -5.17 -3.17
C SER A 357 4.17 -5.36 -3.62
N GLY A 358 3.33 -4.40 -3.37
CA GLY A 358 1.91 -4.46 -3.76
C GLY A 358 1.30 -3.10 -4.04
N GLY A 359 0.02 -3.10 -4.40
CA GLY A 359 -0.77 -1.90 -4.62
C GLY A 359 -0.59 -1.21 -5.98
N ALA A 360 0.51 -1.45 -6.70
CA ALA A 360 0.77 -0.96 -8.06
C ALA A 360 1.69 -1.94 -8.81
N PRO A 361 1.76 -1.90 -10.15
CA PRO A 361 2.70 -2.71 -10.90
C PRO A 361 4.15 -2.36 -10.53
N LEU A 362 4.96 -3.39 -10.28
CA LEU A 362 6.41 -3.25 -10.12
C LEU A 362 7.07 -3.44 -11.47
N ASN A 363 7.98 -2.54 -11.84
CA ASN A 363 8.82 -2.76 -13.01
C ASN A 363 9.73 -3.98 -12.74
N PRO A 364 9.74 -5.00 -13.62
CA PRO A 364 10.54 -6.20 -13.42
C PRO A 364 12.04 -5.93 -13.20
N ASP A 365 12.62 -4.91 -13.85
CA ASP A 365 14.04 -4.55 -13.72
C ASP A 365 14.37 -4.03 -12.30
N VAL A 366 13.41 -3.38 -11.65
CA VAL A 366 13.56 -2.98 -10.24
C VAL A 366 13.58 -4.21 -9.34
N GLY A 367 12.70 -5.17 -9.57
CA GLY A 367 12.69 -6.44 -8.85
C GLY A 367 14.01 -7.20 -9.02
N VAL A 368 14.46 -7.38 -10.27
CA VAL A 368 15.73 -8.02 -10.60
C VAL A 368 16.92 -7.29 -9.96
N PHE A 369 16.88 -5.96 -9.89
CA PHE A 369 17.91 -5.18 -9.20
C PHE A 369 18.05 -5.60 -7.73
N PHE A 370 16.97 -5.62 -6.97
CA PHE A 370 17.02 -5.96 -5.54
C PHE A 370 17.38 -7.44 -5.32
N GLU A 371 16.84 -8.35 -6.11
CA GLU A 371 17.24 -9.77 -6.10
C GLU A 371 18.75 -9.93 -6.36
N SER A 372 19.31 -9.19 -7.34
CA SER A 372 20.74 -9.18 -7.64
C SER A 372 21.59 -8.72 -6.45
N MET A 373 21.02 -7.87 -5.60
CA MET A 373 21.64 -7.37 -4.36
C MET A 373 21.45 -8.32 -3.18
N GLY A 374 20.79 -9.46 -3.37
CA GLY A 374 20.52 -10.47 -2.34
C GLY A 374 19.42 -10.06 -1.36
N LEU A 375 18.45 -9.27 -1.81
CA LEU A 375 17.25 -8.89 -1.09
C LEU A 375 16.04 -9.56 -1.74
N THR A 376 15.34 -10.43 -1.01
CA THR A 376 14.18 -11.13 -1.55
C THR A 376 12.99 -10.18 -1.70
N MET A 377 12.52 -10.06 -2.93
CA MET A 377 11.37 -9.25 -3.27
C MET A 377 10.22 -10.13 -3.73
N LEU A 378 9.08 -10.01 -3.07
CA LEU A 378 7.84 -10.69 -3.43
C LEU A 378 6.88 -9.68 -4.02
N GLN A 379 6.38 -9.95 -5.21
CA GLN A 379 5.34 -9.13 -5.81
C GLN A 379 3.98 -9.75 -5.52
N GLY A 380 3.10 -8.98 -4.86
CA GLY A 380 1.73 -9.34 -4.56
C GLY A 380 0.74 -8.57 -5.43
N TYR A 381 -0.37 -9.22 -5.75
CA TYR A 381 -1.50 -8.64 -6.47
C TYR A 381 -2.77 -8.74 -5.66
N GLY A 382 -3.56 -7.68 -5.76
CA GLY A 382 -4.88 -7.66 -5.16
C GLY A 382 -5.54 -6.30 -5.20
N GLN A 383 -6.68 -6.22 -4.54
CA GLN A 383 -7.50 -5.01 -4.46
C GLN A 383 -8.34 -5.04 -3.17
N THR A 384 -8.83 -3.88 -2.75
CA THR A 384 -9.60 -3.77 -1.50
C THR A 384 -10.80 -4.72 -1.48
N GLU A 385 -11.41 -4.96 -2.62
CA GLU A 385 -12.54 -5.85 -2.83
C GLU A 385 -12.21 -7.35 -2.64
N ALA A 386 -10.93 -7.69 -2.43
CA ALA A 386 -10.42 -9.06 -2.27
C ALA A 386 -9.55 -9.27 -1.02
N GLY A 387 -9.81 -8.58 0.05
CA GLY A 387 -9.34 -8.79 1.39
C GLY A 387 -7.90 -8.45 1.85
N PRO A 388 -6.91 -7.84 1.14
CA PRO A 388 -6.88 -7.41 -0.25
C PRO A 388 -6.09 -8.32 -1.21
N VAL A 389 -5.36 -9.37 -0.75
CA VAL A 389 -4.35 -10.10 -1.54
C VAL A 389 -4.93 -11.32 -2.24
N ILE A 390 -4.84 -11.35 -3.56
CA ILE A 390 -5.28 -12.44 -4.43
C ILE A 390 -4.14 -13.43 -4.69
N SER A 391 -2.94 -12.92 -4.99
CA SER A 391 -1.76 -13.74 -5.31
C SER A 391 -0.48 -13.10 -4.81
N CYS A 392 0.56 -13.89 -4.65
CA CYS A 392 1.89 -13.42 -4.29
C CYS A 392 2.98 -14.33 -4.89
N ASN A 393 4.04 -13.73 -5.41
CA ASN A 393 5.26 -14.45 -5.72
C ASN A 393 5.82 -15.09 -4.45
N ARG A 394 6.42 -16.26 -4.58
CA ARG A 394 7.02 -17.00 -3.47
C ARG A 394 8.18 -17.88 -3.94
N PRO A 395 9.23 -18.07 -3.10
CA PRO A 395 10.39 -18.90 -3.43
C PRO A 395 10.04 -20.32 -3.85
N ALA A 396 9.13 -21.01 -3.15
CA ALA A 396 8.74 -22.39 -3.46
C ALA A 396 8.10 -22.56 -4.85
N ALA A 397 7.44 -21.52 -5.38
CA ALA A 397 6.87 -21.51 -6.74
C ALA A 397 7.82 -20.94 -7.80
N GLY A 398 9.02 -20.52 -7.40
CA GLY A 398 9.98 -19.79 -8.22
C GLY A 398 9.54 -18.34 -8.45
N ILE A 399 10.29 -17.39 -7.88
CA ILE A 399 10.04 -15.96 -8.04
C ILE A 399 10.27 -15.58 -9.52
N LYS A 400 9.29 -14.90 -10.11
CA LYS A 400 9.37 -14.41 -11.49
C LYS A 400 8.79 -12.99 -11.55
N MET A 401 9.63 -11.99 -11.82
CA MET A 401 9.30 -10.57 -11.64
C MET A 401 8.28 -10.01 -12.64
N ASP A 402 8.05 -10.69 -13.76
CA ASP A 402 6.99 -10.37 -14.72
C ASP A 402 5.64 -11.03 -14.38
N THR A 403 5.53 -11.67 -13.21
CA THR A 403 4.30 -12.26 -12.68
C THR A 403 4.02 -11.76 -11.27
N VAL A 404 2.78 -11.89 -10.81
CA VAL A 404 2.37 -11.62 -9.43
C VAL A 404 2.19 -12.92 -8.62
N GLY A 405 2.79 -14.01 -9.08
CA GLY A 405 2.79 -15.30 -8.41
C GLY A 405 1.50 -16.11 -8.54
N PRO A 406 1.48 -17.31 -7.93
CA PRO A 406 0.28 -18.13 -7.87
C PRO A 406 -0.77 -17.53 -6.94
N PRO A 407 -2.06 -17.91 -7.09
CA PRO A 407 -3.11 -17.57 -6.14
C PRO A 407 -2.74 -17.95 -4.70
N MET A 408 -3.22 -17.16 -3.73
CA MET A 408 -3.07 -17.47 -2.31
C MET A 408 -3.84 -18.75 -1.93
N LYS A 409 -3.52 -19.34 -0.77
CA LYS A 409 -4.27 -20.47 -0.22
C LYS A 409 -5.76 -20.14 -0.12
N GLY A 410 -6.64 -21.00 -0.63
CA GLY A 410 -8.09 -20.81 -0.58
C GLY A 410 -8.65 -19.80 -1.59
N VAL A 411 -7.83 -19.34 -2.54
CA VAL A 411 -8.25 -18.39 -3.60
C VAL A 411 -8.36 -19.13 -4.93
N GLU A 412 -9.52 -19.04 -5.55
CA GLU A 412 -9.74 -19.52 -6.92
C GLU A 412 -9.62 -18.37 -7.90
N VAL A 413 -8.92 -18.61 -9.01
CA VAL A 413 -8.74 -17.65 -10.10
C VAL A 413 -9.15 -18.26 -11.42
N ARG A 414 -9.89 -17.51 -12.22
CA ARG A 414 -10.30 -17.87 -13.58
C ARG A 414 -10.07 -16.67 -14.51
N ILE A 415 -9.69 -16.94 -15.73
CA ILE A 415 -9.60 -15.92 -16.78
C ILE A 415 -10.88 -16.00 -17.63
N ALA A 416 -11.58 -14.89 -17.76
CA ALA A 416 -12.77 -14.78 -18.60
C ALA A 416 -12.40 -14.74 -20.10
N GLU A 417 -13.39 -14.86 -20.99
CA GLU A 417 -13.17 -14.86 -22.45
C GLU A 417 -12.52 -13.57 -22.95
N ASP A 418 -12.82 -12.45 -22.31
CA ASP A 418 -12.24 -11.14 -22.62
C ASP A 418 -10.88 -10.89 -21.93
N GLY A 419 -10.35 -11.90 -21.24
CA GLY A 419 -9.07 -11.83 -20.52
C GLY A 419 -9.18 -11.23 -19.12
N GLU A 420 -10.37 -10.92 -18.60
CA GLU A 420 -10.52 -10.40 -17.24
C GLU A 420 -10.21 -11.48 -16.19
N ILE A 421 -9.44 -11.08 -15.16
CA ILE A 421 -9.15 -11.94 -14.03
C ILE A 421 -10.35 -11.96 -13.10
N LEU A 422 -10.93 -13.14 -12.88
CA LEU A 422 -12.04 -13.39 -11.98
C LEU A 422 -11.55 -14.11 -10.74
N VAL A 423 -12.07 -13.72 -9.57
CA VAL A 423 -11.62 -14.25 -8.27
C VAL A 423 -12.80 -14.73 -7.45
N ARG A 424 -12.63 -15.89 -6.80
CA ARG A 424 -13.59 -16.47 -5.86
C ARG A 424 -12.89 -16.98 -4.62
N GLY A 425 -13.54 -16.90 -3.48
CA GLY A 425 -13.06 -17.37 -2.17
C GLY A 425 -13.55 -16.49 -1.03
N GLU A 426 -13.23 -16.87 0.19
CA GLU A 426 -13.62 -16.13 1.39
C GLU A 426 -13.04 -14.69 1.42
N LEU A 427 -11.94 -14.45 0.71
CA LEU A 427 -11.33 -13.11 0.61
C LEU A 427 -12.24 -12.06 -0.06
N VAL A 428 -13.29 -12.46 -0.79
CA VAL A 428 -14.13 -11.53 -1.55
C VAL A 428 -15.04 -10.74 -0.61
N MET A 429 -15.08 -9.42 -0.80
CA MET A 429 -15.93 -8.50 -0.03
C MET A 429 -17.42 -8.90 -0.05
N HIS A 430 -18.19 -8.42 0.92
CA HIS A 430 -19.66 -8.53 0.85
C HIS A 430 -20.30 -7.64 -0.22
N GLY A 431 -19.58 -6.65 -0.70
CA GLY A 431 -20.06 -5.68 -1.69
C GLY A 431 -19.72 -4.24 -1.30
N TYR A 432 -20.33 -3.32 -2.01
CA TYR A 432 -20.18 -1.88 -1.73
C TYR A 432 -21.31 -1.40 -0.82
N TRP A 433 -20.96 -0.74 0.25
CA TRP A 433 -21.88 -0.19 1.23
C TRP A 433 -22.90 0.75 0.59
N HIS A 434 -24.20 0.49 0.79
CA HIS A 434 -25.33 1.21 0.22
C HIS A 434 -25.30 1.33 -1.31
N ASN A 435 -24.63 0.40 -2.01
CA ASN A 435 -24.54 0.42 -3.47
C ASN A 435 -24.75 -0.98 -4.07
N PRO A 436 -25.98 -1.51 -4.04
CA PRO A 436 -26.28 -2.85 -4.55
C PRO A 436 -26.08 -2.97 -6.07
N ALA A 437 -26.28 -1.88 -6.83
CA ALA A 437 -26.08 -1.89 -8.27
C ALA A 437 -24.63 -2.11 -8.68
N GLU A 438 -23.68 -1.41 -8.02
CA GLU A 438 -22.25 -1.63 -8.27
C GLU A 438 -21.78 -2.98 -7.70
N THR A 439 -22.37 -3.43 -6.57
CA THR A 439 -22.11 -4.76 -6.03
C THR A 439 -22.47 -5.85 -7.05
N ALA A 440 -23.66 -5.79 -7.64
CA ALA A 440 -24.10 -6.75 -8.64
C ALA A 440 -23.28 -6.72 -9.95
N ARG A 441 -22.64 -5.57 -10.27
CA ARG A 441 -21.69 -5.49 -11.38
C ARG A 441 -20.33 -6.10 -11.05
N ALA A 442 -19.87 -5.91 -9.80
CA ALA A 442 -18.56 -6.38 -9.35
C ALA A 442 -18.57 -7.87 -9.01
N ILE A 443 -19.67 -8.40 -8.47
CA ILE A 443 -19.79 -9.80 -8.07
C ILE A 443 -20.92 -10.44 -8.87
N GLN A 444 -20.57 -11.37 -9.75
CA GLN A 444 -21.50 -12.09 -10.61
C GLN A 444 -21.27 -13.59 -10.45
N ASP A 445 -22.32 -14.36 -10.21
CA ASP A 445 -22.28 -15.81 -10.00
C ASP A 445 -21.22 -16.28 -8.99
N GLY A 446 -21.00 -15.47 -7.92
CA GLY A 446 -20.03 -15.72 -6.88
C GLY A 446 -18.58 -15.41 -7.27
N TRP A 447 -18.33 -14.82 -8.43
CA TRP A 447 -17.02 -14.36 -8.88
C TRP A 447 -16.90 -12.84 -8.81
N LEU A 448 -15.83 -12.38 -8.20
CA LEU A 448 -15.42 -10.98 -8.24
C LEU A 448 -14.79 -10.68 -9.61
N HIS A 449 -15.35 -9.75 -10.33
CA HIS A 449 -14.81 -9.16 -11.54
C HIS A 449 -13.79 -8.08 -11.16
N THR A 450 -12.51 -8.39 -11.32
CA THR A 450 -11.44 -7.50 -10.81
C THR A 450 -11.27 -6.22 -11.62
N GLY A 451 -11.68 -6.24 -12.87
CA GLY A 451 -11.39 -5.18 -13.84
C GLY A 451 -9.93 -5.16 -14.31
N ASP A 452 -9.14 -6.17 -13.93
CA ASP A 452 -7.75 -6.34 -14.37
C ASP A 452 -7.70 -7.43 -15.45
N ILE A 453 -6.95 -7.21 -16.53
CA ILE A 453 -6.76 -8.13 -17.65
C ILE A 453 -5.44 -8.88 -17.44
N GLY A 454 -5.46 -10.19 -17.73
CA GLY A 454 -4.27 -11.02 -17.57
C GLY A 454 -4.46 -12.45 -18.04
N HIS A 455 -3.49 -13.27 -17.71
CA HIS A 455 -3.52 -14.71 -18.01
C HIS A 455 -2.73 -15.49 -16.95
N LEU A 456 -2.85 -16.80 -16.96
CA LEU A 456 -2.00 -17.70 -16.18
C LEU A 456 -0.84 -18.18 -17.05
N ASP A 457 0.37 -18.14 -16.52
CA ASP A 457 1.51 -18.78 -17.17
C ASP A 457 1.45 -20.32 -17.04
N ALA A 458 2.38 -21.03 -17.67
CA ALA A 458 2.43 -22.50 -17.66
C ALA A 458 2.58 -23.12 -16.25
N ASN A 459 2.95 -22.33 -15.24
CA ASN A 459 3.09 -22.76 -13.84
C ASN A 459 1.95 -22.25 -12.95
N GLY A 460 0.87 -21.71 -13.53
CA GLY A 460 -0.29 -21.21 -12.79
C GLY A 460 -0.06 -19.87 -12.09
N ARG A 461 1.00 -19.12 -12.44
CA ARG A 461 1.25 -17.78 -11.90
C ARG A 461 0.46 -16.74 -12.72
N ILE A 462 -0.10 -15.77 -12.04
CA ILE A 462 -0.87 -14.70 -12.66
C ILE A 462 0.08 -13.68 -13.31
N VAL A 463 -0.15 -13.38 -14.57
CA VAL A 463 0.46 -12.29 -15.33
C VAL A 463 -0.59 -11.24 -15.58
N ILE A 464 -0.42 -10.04 -15.02
CA ILE A 464 -1.32 -8.91 -15.26
C ILE A 464 -0.77 -8.13 -16.46
N THR A 465 -1.62 -7.88 -17.43
CA THR A 465 -1.24 -7.11 -18.61
C THR A 465 -1.66 -5.65 -18.51
N ASP A 466 -2.87 -5.37 -18.01
CA ASP A 466 -3.35 -4.01 -17.73
C ASP A 466 -4.67 -3.99 -16.96
N ARG A 467 -5.19 -2.77 -16.73
CA ARG A 467 -6.56 -2.54 -16.27
C ARG A 467 -7.51 -2.32 -17.42
N LYS A 468 -8.63 -3.02 -17.41
CA LYS A 468 -9.66 -2.94 -18.45
C LYS A 468 -10.12 -1.50 -18.77
N LYS A 469 -10.17 -0.63 -17.73
CA LYS A 469 -10.57 0.78 -17.85
C LYS A 469 -9.44 1.73 -18.25
N ASP A 470 -8.20 1.35 -18.01
CA ASP A 470 -7.02 2.19 -18.26
C ASP A 470 -6.32 1.85 -19.57
N MET A 471 -6.67 0.70 -20.17
CA MET A 471 -6.10 0.25 -21.42
C MET A 471 -6.38 1.27 -22.53
N ILE A 472 -5.33 1.67 -23.20
CA ILE A 472 -5.41 2.53 -24.38
C ILE A 472 -5.72 1.65 -25.59
N VAL A 473 -6.85 1.92 -26.25
CA VAL A 473 -7.18 1.29 -27.54
C VAL A 473 -6.88 2.31 -28.63
N ASN A 474 -5.86 2.05 -29.44
CA ASN A 474 -5.48 2.97 -30.52
C ASN A 474 -6.56 3.02 -31.63
N ASP A 475 -6.35 3.84 -32.66
CA ASP A 475 -7.27 4.01 -33.78
C ASP A 475 -7.42 2.75 -34.66
N LYS A 476 -6.50 1.79 -34.53
CA LYS A 476 -6.52 0.50 -35.24
C LYS A 476 -7.11 -0.65 -34.42
N GLY A 477 -7.48 -0.38 -33.16
CA GLY A 477 -8.00 -1.39 -32.24
C GLY A 477 -6.94 -2.17 -31.46
N ASP A 478 -5.65 -1.80 -31.55
CA ASP A 478 -4.60 -2.44 -30.76
C ASP A 478 -4.65 -1.95 -29.31
N ASN A 479 -4.48 -2.88 -28.38
CA ASN A 479 -4.42 -2.61 -26.96
C ASN A 479 -3.00 -2.27 -26.52
N VAL A 480 -2.85 -1.16 -25.82
CA VAL A 480 -1.56 -0.71 -25.27
C VAL A 480 -1.69 -0.47 -23.78
N SER A 481 -0.78 -1.06 -23.00
CA SER A 481 -0.67 -0.84 -21.56
C SER A 481 0.04 0.48 -21.27
N PRO A 482 -0.67 1.52 -20.78
CA PRO A 482 -0.01 2.77 -20.42
C PRO A 482 0.95 2.59 -19.24
N GLN A 483 0.61 1.73 -18.28
CA GLN A 483 1.42 1.51 -17.07
C GLN A 483 2.79 0.90 -17.41
N LYS A 484 2.86 0.00 -18.39
CA LYS A 484 4.13 -0.56 -18.88
C LYS A 484 5.04 0.54 -19.43
N VAL A 485 4.51 1.37 -20.30
CA VAL A 485 5.28 2.44 -20.95
C VAL A 485 5.73 3.50 -19.94
N GLU A 486 4.83 3.92 -19.06
CA GLU A 486 5.12 4.89 -17.99
C GLU A 486 6.17 4.36 -17.02
N GLY A 487 6.05 3.08 -16.62
CA GLY A 487 7.04 2.41 -15.77
C GLY A 487 8.44 2.37 -16.40
N MET A 488 8.55 2.19 -17.71
CA MET A 488 9.85 2.24 -18.41
C MET A 488 10.40 3.67 -18.51
N LEU A 489 9.53 4.67 -18.71
CA LEU A 489 9.93 6.07 -18.73
C LEU A 489 10.47 6.54 -17.39
N THR A 490 9.82 6.20 -16.30
CA THR A 490 10.23 6.61 -14.94
C THR A 490 11.47 5.88 -14.42
N LEU A 491 12.00 4.89 -15.13
CA LEU A 491 13.32 4.31 -14.86
C LEU A 491 14.47 5.14 -15.40
N GLN A 492 14.20 6.10 -16.30
CA GLN A 492 15.23 7.01 -16.82
C GLN A 492 15.55 8.06 -15.76
N PRO A 493 16.84 8.34 -15.48
CA PRO A 493 17.21 9.32 -14.44
C PRO A 493 16.69 10.73 -14.71
N GLU A 494 16.36 11.04 -15.95
CA GLU A 494 15.83 12.34 -16.37
C GLU A 494 14.33 12.52 -16.04
N ILE A 495 13.60 11.44 -15.76
CA ILE A 495 12.13 11.43 -15.69
C ILE A 495 11.64 10.99 -14.30
N ALA A 496 11.07 11.91 -13.54
CA ALA A 496 10.48 11.61 -12.24
C ALA A 496 9.10 10.97 -12.33
N GLN A 497 8.23 11.48 -13.24
CA GLN A 497 6.88 10.96 -13.44
C GLN A 497 6.50 11.09 -14.91
N ALA A 498 5.62 10.19 -15.37
CA ALA A 498 5.12 10.22 -16.73
C ALA A 498 3.65 9.75 -16.77
N MET A 499 2.87 10.31 -17.69
CA MET A 499 1.57 9.82 -18.10
C MET A 499 1.51 9.73 -19.62
N VAL A 500 1.16 8.56 -20.17
CA VAL A 500 0.96 8.42 -21.62
C VAL A 500 -0.52 8.46 -21.97
N SER A 501 -0.80 8.96 -23.17
CA SER A 501 -2.13 9.07 -23.75
C SER A 501 -2.11 8.66 -25.22
N GLY A 502 -3.20 8.03 -25.73
CA GLY A 502 -3.25 7.54 -27.10
C GLY A 502 -4.58 6.87 -27.47
N ASP A 503 -5.61 6.95 -26.59
CA ASP A 503 -6.90 6.34 -26.86
C ASP A 503 -7.53 6.93 -28.15
N LYS A 504 -7.91 6.04 -29.08
CA LYS A 504 -8.43 6.39 -30.42
C LYS A 504 -7.49 7.31 -31.21
N ARG A 505 -6.18 7.19 -30.99
CA ARG A 505 -5.15 7.98 -31.65
C ARG A 505 -4.14 7.06 -32.37
N PRO A 506 -3.43 7.56 -33.39
CA PRO A 506 -2.51 6.74 -34.18
C PRO A 506 -1.22 6.35 -33.47
N TYR A 507 -0.87 7.01 -32.36
CA TYR A 507 0.34 6.77 -31.57
C TYR A 507 0.20 7.30 -30.15
N LEU A 508 1.13 6.90 -29.27
CA LEU A 508 1.19 7.43 -27.92
C LEU A 508 1.94 8.78 -27.85
N VAL A 509 1.45 9.63 -26.97
CA VAL A 509 2.14 10.86 -26.55
C VAL A 509 2.33 10.87 -25.05
N GLY A 510 3.40 11.52 -24.56
CA GLY A 510 3.77 11.60 -23.15
C GLY A 510 3.54 12.97 -22.55
N LEU A 511 3.05 13.00 -21.30
CA LEU A 511 3.17 14.13 -20.39
C LEU A 511 4.24 13.76 -19.37
N ILE A 512 5.34 14.53 -19.32
CA ILE A 512 6.54 14.19 -18.56
C ILE A 512 6.79 15.22 -17.46
N VAL A 513 7.10 14.74 -16.27
CA VAL A 513 7.67 15.52 -15.18
C VAL A 513 9.16 15.20 -15.11
N PRO A 514 10.05 16.14 -15.40
CA PRO A 514 11.50 15.94 -15.26
C PRO A 514 11.89 15.69 -13.80
N ASP A 515 12.96 14.92 -13.59
CA ASP A 515 13.54 14.76 -12.27
C ASP A 515 14.25 16.05 -11.84
N ALA A 516 13.90 16.57 -10.66
CA ALA A 516 14.39 17.86 -10.20
C ALA A 516 15.89 17.84 -9.87
N GLU A 517 16.41 16.73 -9.30
CA GLU A 517 17.83 16.61 -8.97
C GLU A 517 18.67 16.50 -10.25
N TRP A 518 18.21 15.69 -11.19
CA TRP A 518 18.85 15.60 -12.51
C TRP A 518 18.82 16.94 -13.25
N ALA A 519 17.68 17.65 -13.23
CA ALA A 519 17.56 18.95 -13.90
C ALA A 519 18.49 20.00 -13.29
N VAL A 520 18.73 19.99 -11.98
CA VAL A 520 19.73 20.85 -11.30
C VAL A 520 21.15 20.50 -11.78
N GLU A 521 21.50 19.22 -11.85
CA GLU A 521 22.82 18.78 -12.30
C GLU A 521 23.02 19.15 -13.78
N TRP A 522 22.03 18.90 -14.63
CA TRP A 522 22.04 19.27 -16.04
C TRP A 522 22.22 20.78 -16.25
N ALA A 523 21.45 21.61 -15.53
CA ALA A 523 21.55 23.06 -15.63
C ALA A 523 22.96 23.55 -15.27
N ARG A 524 23.56 22.98 -14.22
CA ARG A 524 24.93 23.31 -13.81
C ARG A 524 25.97 22.92 -14.88
N GLU A 525 25.81 21.76 -15.54
CA GLU A 525 26.71 21.31 -16.61
C GLU A 525 26.59 22.16 -17.88
N GLN A 526 25.43 22.75 -18.13
CA GLN A 526 25.18 23.63 -19.28
C GLN A 526 25.39 25.12 -18.98
N ASP A 527 25.85 25.47 -17.74
CA ASP A 527 25.99 26.86 -17.25
C ASP A 527 24.67 27.67 -17.28
N GLU A 528 23.55 26.96 -17.05
CA GLU A 528 22.22 27.54 -17.02
C GLU A 528 21.73 27.73 -15.57
N LYS A 529 20.87 28.74 -15.37
CA LYS A 529 20.21 28.91 -14.06
C LYS A 529 19.12 27.84 -13.88
N PHE A 530 19.11 27.23 -12.71
CA PHE A 530 18.03 26.30 -12.37
C PHE A 530 16.72 27.07 -12.14
N ASP A 531 15.85 26.97 -13.10
CA ASP A 531 14.42 27.25 -13.04
C ASP A 531 13.73 26.29 -13.98
N LEU A 532 12.97 25.35 -13.43
CA LEU A 532 12.42 24.25 -14.21
C LEU A 532 11.52 24.72 -15.35
N ALA A 533 10.73 25.76 -15.15
CA ALA A 533 9.85 26.33 -16.17
C ALA A 533 10.67 26.93 -17.33
N THR A 534 11.76 27.62 -17.03
CA THR A 534 12.70 28.16 -18.02
C THR A 534 13.40 27.03 -18.77
N LEU A 535 13.93 26.00 -18.05
CA LEU A 535 14.62 24.86 -18.65
C LEU A 535 13.73 24.09 -19.62
N GLN A 536 12.46 23.87 -19.29
CA GLN A 536 11.49 23.19 -20.16
C GLN A 536 11.27 23.91 -21.51
N GLY A 537 11.54 25.22 -21.56
CA GLY A 537 11.52 26.04 -22.77
C GLY A 537 12.76 25.91 -23.66
N LEU A 538 13.88 25.40 -23.12
CA LEU A 538 15.14 25.27 -23.85
C LEU A 538 15.14 24.07 -24.80
N PRO A 539 15.49 24.25 -26.09
CA PRO A 539 15.61 23.12 -27.04
C PRO A 539 16.59 22.05 -26.57
N ALA A 540 17.71 22.43 -25.95
CA ALA A 540 18.73 21.52 -25.43
C ALA A 540 18.20 20.62 -24.32
N PHE A 541 17.45 21.18 -23.36
CA PHE A 541 16.80 20.42 -22.29
C PHE A 541 15.75 19.45 -22.83
N ARG A 542 14.94 19.93 -23.78
CA ARG A 542 13.94 19.09 -24.45
C ARG A 542 14.61 17.94 -25.21
N ASN A 543 15.76 18.17 -25.85
CA ASN A 543 16.52 17.11 -26.52
C ASN A 543 17.07 16.08 -25.54
N ALA A 544 17.59 16.48 -24.39
CA ALA A 544 18.06 15.56 -23.36
C ALA A 544 16.92 14.62 -22.86
N ILE A 545 15.73 15.17 -22.63
CA ILE A 545 14.55 14.35 -22.30
C ILE A 545 14.12 13.49 -23.50
N ARG A 546 14.23 13.98 -24.74
CA ARG A 546 13.97 13.20 -25.97
C ARG A 546 14.86 11.98 -26.05
N GLU A 547 16.14 12.11 -25.76
CA GLU A 547 17.09 11.00 -25.73
C GLU A 547 16.68 9.93 -24.71
N ALA A 548 16.19 10.35 -23.52
CA ALA A 548 15.65 9.42 -22.54
C ALA A 548 14.43 8.65 -23.07
N VAL A 549 13.49 9.37 -23.70
CA VAL A 549 12.31 8.76 -24.34
C VAL A 549 12.72 7.80 -25.46
N ASP A 550 13.71 8.16 -26.27
CA ASP A 550 14.17 7.34 -27.40
C ASP A 550 14.91 6.08 -26.94
N ARG A 551 15.62 6.12 -25.81
CA ARG A 551 16.18 4.91 -25.18
C ARG A 551 15.05 3.93 -24.81
N VAL A 552 13.99 4.41 -24.18
CA VAL A 552 12.81 3.59 -23.85
C VAL A 552 12.12 3.08 -25.11
N ASN A 553 11.94 3.92 -26.13
CA ASN A 553 11.34 3.54 -27.40
C ASN A 553 12.12 2.43 -28.13
N GLY A 554 13.42 2.28 -27.85
CA GLY A 554 14.25 1.19 -28.38
C GLY A 554 13.77 -0.19 -27.94
N ASP A 555 13.24 -0.29 -26.72
CA ASP A 555 12.78 -1.54 -26.11
C ASP A 555 11.27 -1.77 -26.26
N LEU A 556 10.53 -0.80 -26.81
CA LEU A 556 9.08 -0.85 -27.00
C LEU A 556 8.69 -1.31 -28.41
N SER A 557 7.55 -2.02 -28.49
CA SER A 557 6.92 -2.34 -29.77
C SER A 557 6.45 -1.07 -30.49
N VAL A 558 6.22 -1.15 -31.80
CA VAL A 558 5.88 0.01 -32.63
C VAL A 558 4.64 0.77 -32.12
N ILE A 559 3.64 0.05 -31.60
CA ILE A 559 2.40 0.63 -31.10
C ILE A 559 2.56 1.26 -29.71
N GLU A 560 3.55 0.86 -28.94
CA GLU A 560 3.85 1.35 -27.59
C GLU A 560 4.79 2.57 -27.58
N LYS A 561 5.40 2.94 -28.73
CA LYS A 561 6.37 4.03 -28.81
C LYS A 561 5.74 5.39 -28.57
N VAL A 562 6.34 6.16 -27.67
CA VAL A 562 5.98 7.55 -27.40
C VAL A 562 6.58 8.44 -28.49
N ARG A 563 5.74 8.94 -29.40
CA ARG A 563 6.20 9.71 -30.56
C ARG A 563 6.49 11.17 -30.22
N GLN A 564 5.67 11.75 -29.37
CA GLN A 564 5.79 13.13 -28.93
C GLN A 564 5.55 13.25 -27.43
N PHE A 565 6.05 14.33 -26.83
CA PHE A 565 5.78 14.61 -25.42
C PHE A 565 5.70 16.11 -25.16
N THR A 566 5.08 16.44 -24.03
CA THR A 566 5.10 17.77 -23.42
C THR A 566 5.43 17.65 -21.94
N PHE A 567 5.78 18.76 -21.30
CA PHE A 567 6.07 18.80 -19.88
C PHE A 567 4.82 19.13 -19.06
N ALA A 568 4.71 18.58 -17.85
CA ALA A 568 3.82 19.08 -16.84
C ALA A 568 4.41 20.34 -16.20
N ASP A 569 3.54 21.21 -15.68
CA ASP A 569 3.97 22.47 -15.06
C ASP A 569 4.57 22.24 -13.66
N GLU A 570 4.13 21.18 -13.01
CA GLU A 570 4.59 20.72 -11.69
C GLU A 570 4.48 19.20 -11.54
N ALA A 571 5.06 18.65 -10.49
CA ALA A 571 4.94 17.23 -10.19
C ALA A 571 3.51 16.85 -9.81
N PHE A 572 3.08 15.66 -10.24
CA PHE A 572 1.81 15.09 -9.78
C PHE A 572 1.90 14.80 -8.29
N SER A 573 0.93 15.26 -7.52
CA SER A 573 0.90 15.11 -6.07
C SER A 573 -0.51 14.83 -5.55
N ILE A 574 -0.59 14.50 -4.27
CA ILE A 574 -1.86 14.34 -3.57
C ILE A 574 -2.50 15.71 -3.37
N GLU A 575 -1.69 16.72 -3.10
CA GLU A 575 -2.10 18.10 -2.81
C GLU A 575 -2.79 18.77 -4.01
N ASN A 576 -2.27 18.55 -5.23
CA ASN A 576 -2.90 19.07 -6.45
C ASN A 576 -4.01 18.14 -7.00
N GLY A 577 -4.29 17.03 -6.31
CA GLY A 577 -5.33 16.09 -6.66
C GLY A 577 -5.00 15.17 -7.85
N GLU A 578 -3.80 15.23 -8.40
CA GLU A 578 -3.35 14.45 -9.56
C GLU A 578 -2.87 13.03 -9.17
N MET A 579 -2.65 12.79 -7.86
CA MET A 579 -2.37 11.47 -7.31
C MET A 579 -3.37 11.06 -6.22
N THR A 580 -3.52 9.74 -6.04
CA THR A 580 -4.22 9.17 -4.89
C THR A 580 -3.31 9.14 -3.66
N PRO A 581 -3.86 8.98 -2.43
CA PRO A 581 -3.04 8.76 -1.23
C PRO A 581 -2.09 7.55 -1.32
N SER A 582 -2.41 6.58 -2.18
CA SER A 582 -1.55 5.44 -2.49
C SER A 582 -0.56 5.69 -3.65
N LEU A 583 -0.31 6.96 -3.98
CA LEU A 583 0.65 7.43 -4.99
C LEU A 583 0.36 6.94 -6.43
N LYS A 584 -0.89 6.64 -6.76
CA LYS A 584 -1.33 6.33 -8.13
C LYS A 584 -1.78 7.59 -8.84
N ILE A 585 -1.41 7.76 -10.12
CA ILE A 585 -1.86 8.90 -10.92
C ILE A 585 -3.38 8.84 -11.17
N ARG A 586 -4.01 9.99 -11.11
CA ARG A 586 -5.43 10.19 -11.47
C ARG A 586 -5.50 10.71 -12.90
N ARG A 587 -5.47 9.81 -13.88
CA ARG A 587 -5.45 10.14 -15.32
C ARG A 587 -6.51 11.15 -15.72
N HIS A 588 -7.73 11.03 -15.21
CA HIS A 588 -8.82 11.95 -15.53
C HIS A 588 -8.53 13.37 -15.04
N LYS A 589 -7.95 13.54 -13.83
CA LYS A 589 -7.57 14.85 -13.29
C LYS A 589 -6.43 15.50 -14.06
N ILE A 590 -5.41 14.71 -14.39
CA ILE A 590 -4.31 15.16 -15.22
C ILE A 590 -4.84 15.56 -16.60
N ARG A 591 -5.76 14.80 -17.16
CA ARG A 591 -6.37 15.10 -18.47
C ARG A 591 -7.30 16.32 -18.42
N GLU A 592 -8.01 16.56 -17.32
CA GLU A 592 -8.77 17.82 -17.12
C GLU A 592 -7.85 19.04 -17.21
N ARG A 593 -6.64 18.97 -16.66
CA ARG A 593 -5.68 20.08 -16.62
C ARG A 593 -4.85 20.21 -17.90
N TYR A 594 -4.31 19.11 -18.41
CA TYR A 594 -3.33 19.11 -19.51
C TYR A 594 -3.89 18.60 -20.84
N GLY A 595 -5.17 18.24 -20.93
CA GLY A 595 -5.75 17.61 -22.10
C GLY A 595 -5.56 18.40 -23.38
N ALA A 596 -5.75 19.72 -23.36
CA ALA A 596 -5.54 20.58 -24.54
C ALA A 596 -4.10 20.55 -25.05
N ARG A 597 -3.09 20.51 -24.14
CA ARG A 597 -1.66 20.40 -24.49
C ARG A 597 -1.31 19.03 -25.04
N ILE A 598 -1.90 17.97 -24.47
CA ILE A 598 -1.73 16.59 -24.95
C ILE A 598 -2.32 16.44 -26.35
N ASP A 599 -3.53 16.95 -26.57
CA ASP A 599 -4.21 16.86 -27.87
C ASP A 599 -3.53 17.72 -28.95
N ALA A 600 -2.83 18.79 -28.59
CA ALA A 600 -2.04 19.58 -29.53
C ALA A 600 -0.86 18.79 -30.14
N LEU A 601 -0.32 17.80 -29.45
CA LEU A 601 0.77 16.94 -29.94
C LEU A 601 0.39 16.06 -31.14
N TYR A 602 -0.91 15.87 -31.39
CA TYR A 602 -1.40 15.13 -32.56
C TYR A 602 -1.67 16.02 -33.78
N LYS A 603 -1.56 17.34 -33.62
CA LYS A 603 -1.79 18.33 -34.68
C LYS A 603 -0.50 18.88 -35.27
N ALA A 604 0.63 18.58 -34.65
CA ALA A 604 1.95 19.08 -35.02
C ALA A 604 2.64 18.20 -36.09
#